data_3151a625ea78b128e4e36439608a0c7b
#
_entry.id   3151a625ea78b128e4e36439608a0c7b
#
_cell.length_a   1.000
_cell.length_b   1.000
_cell.length_c   1.000
_cell.angle_alpha   90.00
_cell.angle_beta   90.00
_cell.angle_gamma   90.00
#
_symmetry.space_group_name_H-M   'P 1'
#
loop_
_entity.id
_entity.type
_entity.pdbx_description
1 polymer ?
#
loop_
_entity_poly.entity_id
_entity_poly.type
_entity_poly.pdbx_seq_one_letter_code
_entity_poly.pdbx_strand_id
1 'polypeptide(L)'
;MSLKMGLLGRKIGMTQVFHDDGTALGVTAVSVGPCVVVAKRSPDKHGYAAVQLGFEEESLRQLNRPRAGIFKAANVEKPLRHLREVRLDPKEVEKYEVGKVLRAAEVFKAGDVVDVTGTTKGKGYQGVMKRHRMAGDTMTHGTHEFFRHGGSIGCRLTPGRVHKGKRMSGLMGNVKSTASDLVVVKVLDDRDVVLVKGAIPGPANGVVLIKGSVKDVKKYIVPRAIKEVESKNPMKASKKGGTGAAAAKPAKK
;
A
#
# COMPACT_ATOMS: atom_id res chain seq x y z
N MET A 1 -16.96 6.23 10.19
CA MET A 1 -15.82 5.55 9.51
C MET A 1 -15.19 4.59 10.51
N SER A 2 -15.25 3.29 10.26
CA SER A 2 -14.65 2.29 11.15
C SER A 2 -13.15 2.20 10.89
N LEU A 3 -12.35 2.35 11.94
CA LEU A 3 -10.90 2.20 11.88
C LEU A 3 -10.56 0.70 11.93
N LYS A 4 -10.09 0.16 10.81
CA LYS A 4 -9.77 -1.26 10.66
C LYS A 4 -8.35 -1.57 11.10
N MET A 5 -8.14 -2.79 11.59
CA MET A 5 -6.83 -3.31 11.98
C MET A 5 -5.85 -3.25 10.80
N GLY A 6 -4.59 -3.06 11.12
CA GLY A 6 -3.47 -3.08 10.18
C GLY A 6 -2.30 -3.86 10.72
N LEU A 7 -1.42 -4.31 9.84
CA LEU A 7 -0.20 -5.04 10.19
C LEU A 7 1.03 -4.36 9.61
N LEU A 8 2.16 -4.59 10.28
CA LEU A 8 3.47 -4.21 9.77
C LEU A 8 3.98 -5.27 8.80
N GLY A 9 4.72 -4.82 7.81
CA GLY A 9 5.34 -5.71 6.85
C GLY A 9 6.57 -5.09 6.21
N ARG A 10 7.28 -5.90 5.42
CA ARG A 10 8.45 -5.51 4.66
C ARG A 10 8.17 -5.64 3.17
N LYS A 11 8.39 -4.57 2.43
CA LYS A 11 8.27 -4.59 0.97
C LYS A 11 9.33 -5.50 0.37
N ILE A 12 8.93 -6.54 -0.34
CA ILE A 12 9.85 -7.43 -1.05
C ILE A 12 10.23 -6.80 -2.39
N GLY A 13 9.23 -6.53 -3.23
CA GLY A 13 9.44 -5.99 -4.58
C GLY A 13 8.14 -5.91 -5.36
N MET A 14 8.25 -5.65 -6.65
CA MET A 14 7.11 -5.65 -7.56
C MET A 14 7.23 -6.83 -8.54
N THR A 15 6.09 -7.43 -8.84
CA THR A 15 5.95 -8.50 -9.81
C THR A 15 4.64 -8.35 -10.56
N GLN A 16 4.32 -9.25 -11.44
CA GLN A 16 3.04 -9.32 -12.12
C GLN A 16 2.34 -10.65 -11.81
N VAL A 17 1.03 -10.60 -11.74
CA VAL A 17 0.16 -11.75 -11.56
C VAL A 17 -0.86 -11.72 -12.68
N PHE A 18 -1.10 -12.87 -13.30
CA PHE A 18 -2.13 -13.00 -14.32
C PHE A 18 -3.44 -13.41 -13.66
N HIS A 19 -4.50 -12.74 -14.04
CA HIS A 19 -5.87 -13.16 -13.73
C HIS A 19 -6.31 -14.32 -14.63
N ASP A 20 -7.38 -14.98 -14.23
CA ASP A 20 -7.99 -16.06 -15.00
C ASP A 20 -8.49 -15.60 -16.38
N ASP A 21 -8.76 -14.31 -16.54
CA ASP A 21 -9.11 -13.65 -17.81
C ASP A 21 -7.90 -13.32 -18.70
N GLY A 22 -6.68 -13.70 -18.27
CA GLY A 22 -5.44 -13.40 -18.99
C GLY A 22 -4.89 -11.98 -18.76
N THR A 23 -5.58 -11.14 -17.99
CA THR A 23 -5.12 -9.75 -17.69
C THR A 23 -3.92 -9.76 -16.76
N ALA A 24 -2.83 -9.11 -17.16
CA ALA A 24 -1.66 -8.93 -16.33
C ALA A 24 -1.85 -7.79 -15.31
N LEU A 25 -1.72 -8.08 -14.03
CA LEU A 25 -1.77 -7.09 -12.95
C LEU A 25 -0.38 -6.86 -12.36
N GLY A 26 0.06 -5.60 -12.37
CA GLY A 26 1.24 -5.19 -11.61
C GLY A 26 0.93 -5.17 -10.12
N VAL A 27 1.66 -5.99 -9.35
CA VAL A 27 1.46 -6.12 -7.90
C VAL A 27 2.75 -5.89 -7.14
N THR A 28 2.63 -5.42 -5.91
CA THR A 28 3.75 -5.36 -4.97
C THR A 28 3.57 -6.47 -3.94
N ALA A 29 4.62 -7.29 -3.77
CA ALA A 29 4.70 -8.30 -2.73
C ALA A 29 5.22 -7.68 -1.43
N VAL A 30 4.50 -7.94 -0.34
CA VAL A 30 4.84 -7.49 1.01
C VAL A 30 4.81 -8.70 1.93
N SER A 31 5.92 -8.98 2.62
CA SER A 31 5.94 -9.93 3.73
C SER A 31 5.32 -9.24 4.94
N VAL A 32 4.20 -9.75 5.42
CA VAL A 32 3.36 -9.12 6.45
C VAL A 32 3.28 -10.04 7.66
N GLY A 33 3.93 -9.64 8.74
CA GLY A 33 3.91 -10.42 9.95
C GLY A 33 4.98 -11.52 10.02
N PRO A 34 4.95 -12.38 11.04
CA PRO A 34 4.04 -12.29 12.19
C PRO A 34 4.22 -11.00 13.00
N CYS A 35 3.11 -10.36 13.39
CA CYS A 35 3.11 -9.18 14.25
C CYS A 35 2.63 -9.54 15.65
N VAL A 36 3.31 -9.08 16.68
CA VAL A 36 2.93 -9.34 18.08
C VAL A 36 2.27 -8.10 18.67
N VAL A 37 1.17 -8.28 19.38
CA VAL A 37 0.52 -7.21 20.14
C VAL A 37 1.33 -6.95 21.42
N VAL A 38 1.97 -5.78 21.49
CA VAL A 38 2.86 -5.42 22.61
C VAL A 38 2.13 -4.65 23.70
N ALA A 39 1.23 -3.75 23.34
CA ALA A 39 0.47 -2.97 24.29
C ALA A 39 -0.88 -2.51 23.70
N LYS A 40 -1.83 -2.24 24.61
CA LYS A 40 -3.10 -1.59 24.29
C LYS A 40 -3.11 -0.16 24.85
N ARG A 41 -3.70 0.75 24.09
CA ARG A 41 -3.96 2.12 24.54
C ARG A 41 -5.45 2.29 24.73
N SER A 42 -5.87 2.67 25.94
CA SER A 42 -7.25 2.97 26.26
C SER A 42 -7.50 4.48 26.31
N PRO A 43 -8.69 4.97 25.93
CA PRO A 43 -8.99 6.40 25.97
C PRO A 43 -8.86 6.99 27.36
N ASP A 44 -9.20 6.25 28.42
CA ASP A 44 -9.18 6.73 29.81
C ASP A 44 -7.76 7.09 30.29
N LYS A 45 -6.76 6.27 29.92
CA LYS A 45 -5.36 6.48 30.36
C LYS A 45 -4.54 7.31 29.37
N HIS A 46 -4.83 7.21 28.08
CA HIS A 46 -3.97 7.75 27.02
C HIS A 46 -4.66 8.79 26.15
N GLY A 47 -5.98 9.03 26.32
CA GLY A 47 -6.77 9.95 25.51
C GLY A 47 -7.13 9.44 24.10
N TYR A 48 -6.72 8.21 23.74
CA TYR A 48 -7.05 7.57 22.46
C TYR A 48 -6.99 6.05 22.55
N ALA A 49 -7.67 5.38 21.63
CA ALA A 49 -7.67 3.93 21.52
C ALA A 49 -6.73 3.46 20.39
N ALA A 50 -5.81 2.55 20.71
CA ALA A 50 -4.88 1.99 19.75
C ALA A 50 -4.29 0.65 20.23
N VAL A 51 -3.78 -0.13 19.28
CA VAL A 51 -3.00 -1.34 19.54
C VAL A 51 -1.56 -1.10 19.08
N GLN A 52 -0.59 -1.34 19.95
CA GLN A 52 0.82 -1.28 19.59
C GLN A 52 1.29 -2.64 19.10
N LEU A 53 1.76 -2.67 17.86
CA LEU A 53 2.28 -3.85 17.20
C LEU A 53 3.79 -3.83 17.16
N GLY A 54 4.39 -4.99 17.36
CA GLY A 54 5.80 -5.26 17.15
C GLY A 54 6.00 -6.15 15.92
N PHE A 55 7.07 -5.90 15.18
CA PHE A 55 7.43 -6.61 13.96
C PHE A 55 8.94 -6.81 13.86
N GLU A 56 9.35 -7.95 13.33
CA GLU A 56 10.74 -8.43 13.21
C GLU A 56 11.48 -8.59 14.56
N GLU A 57 12.05 -9.75 14.74
CA GLU A 57 12.88 -10.05 15.92
C GLU A 57 14.18 -9.23 15.90
N GLU A 58 14.59 -8.79 17.06
CA GLU A 58 15.83 -8.04 17.27
C GLU A 58 16.72 -8.79 18.26
N SER A 59 18.03 -8.68 18.07
CA SER A 59 18.99 -9.25 19.03
C SER A 59 18.93 -8.50 20.38
N LEU A 60 18.97 -9.25 21.48
CA LEU A 60 19.00 -8.71 22.84
C LEU A 60 20.15 -7.72 23.08
N ARG A 61 21.27 -7.88 22.36
CA ARG A 61 22.45 -6.99 22.46
C ARG A 61 22.18 -5.58 21.96
N GLN A 62 21.21 -5.42 21.05
CA GLN A 62 20.85 -4.12 20.44
C GLN A 62 19.69 -3.43 21.17
N LEU A 63 19.17 -4.07 22.23
CA LEU A 63 17.99 -3.60 22.93
C LEU A 63 18.35 -2.67 24.08
N ASN A 64 17.80 -1.44 24.03
CA ASN A 64 17.95 -0.48 25.12
C ASN A 64 17.06 -0.84 26.32
N ARG A 65 17.50 -0.52 27.55
CA ARG A 65 16.75 -0.79 28.80
C ARG A 65 15.28 -0.37 28.77
N PRO A 66 14.90 0.84 28.28
CA PRO A 66 13.48 1.24 28.21
C PRO A 66 12.64 0.32 27.33
N ARG A 67 13.16 -0.06 26.14
CA ARG A 67 12.47 -1.00 25.24
C ARG A 67 12.37 -2.40 25.85
N ALA A 68 13.41 -2.86 26.55
CA ALA A 68 13.37 -4.13 27.27
C ALA A 68 12.24 -4.16 28.32
N GLY A 69 12.00 -3.03 29.00
CA GLY A 69 10.89 -2.89 29.96
C GLY A 69 9.51 -3.07 29.29
N ILE A 70 9.32 -2.54 28.08
CA ILE A 70 8.07 -2.69 27.33
C ILE A 70 7.79 -4.15 27.00
N PHE A 71 8.79 -4.90 26.52
CA PHE A 71 8.63 -6.31 26.17
C PHE A 71 8.43 -7.20 27.40
N LYS A 72 9.12 -6.91 28.51
CA LYS A 72 8.88 -7.59 29.79
C LYS A 72 7.44 -7.41 30.28
N ALA A 73 6.91 -6.19 30.22
CA ALA A 73 5.53 -5.90 30.61
C ALA A 73 4.49 -6.59 29.69
N ALA A 74 4.86 -6.87 28.46
CA ALA A 74 4.02 -7.57 27.47
C ALA A 74 4.20 -9.09 27.49
N ASN A 75 5.07 -9.64 28.34
CA ASN A 75 5.45 -11.06 28.37
C ASN A 75 5.90 -11.59 26.99
N VAL A 76 6.59 -10.74 26.22
CA VAL A 76 7.14 -11.12 24.91
C VAL A 76 8.59 -11.56 25.10
N GLU A 77 8.87 -12.84 24.83
CA GLU A 77 10.21 -13.42 25.02
C GLU A 77 11.26 -12.80 24.11
N LYS A 78 10.90 -12.59 22.86
CA LYS A 78 11.80 -12.07 21.83
C LYS A 78 11.53 -10.59 21.57
N PRO A 79 12.54 -9.72 21.74
CA PRO A 79 12.35 -8.29 21.46
C PRO A 79 12.12 -8.06 19.97
N LEU A 80 11.30 -7.05 19.67
CA LEU A 80 10.89 -6.72 18.31
C LEU A 80 11.48 -5.37 17.88
N ARG A 81 11.97 -5.33 16.66
CA ARG A 81 12.69 -4.18 16.11
C ARG A 81 11.80 -2.97 15.85
N HIS A 82 10.66 -3.22 15.24
CA HIS A 82 9.75 -2.15 14.81
C HIS A 82 8.49 -2.13 15.64
N LEU A 83 8.28 -1.05 16.37
CA LEU A 83 7.06 -0.80 17.15
C LEU A 83 6.26 0.30 16.47
N ARG A 84 4.97 0.06 16.18
CA ARG A 84 4.03 1.04 15.64
C ARG A 84 2.67 0.87 16.27
N GLU A 85 1.96 1.98 16.41
CA GLU A 85 0.59 2.00 16.91
C GLU A 85 -0.39 2.08 15.75
N VAL A 86 -1.43 1.27 15.82
CA VAL A 86 -2.59 1.30 14.92
C VAL A 86 -3.78 1.78 15.73
N ARG A 87 -4.32 2.94 15.36
CA ARG A 87 -5.52 3.49 15.98
C ARG A 87 -6.73 2.67 15.54
N LEU A 88 -7.56 2.31 16.48
CA LEU A 88 -8.78 1.52 16.30
C LEU A 88 -9.91 2.12 17.13
N ASP A 89 -11.11 1.70 16.83
CA ASP A 89 -12.26 2.00 17.69
C ASP A 89 -12.12 1.29 19.04
N PRO A 90 -12.52 1.90 20.18
CA PRO A 90 -12.36 1.31 21.51
C PRO A 90 -12.87 -0.13 21.61
N LYS A 91 -14.03 -0.41 21.03
CA LYS A 91 -14.65 -1.75 20.99
C LYS A 91 -13.80 -2.80 20.23
N GLU A 92 -13.01 -2.35 19.25
CA GLU A 92 -12.12 -3.24 18.49
C GLU A 92 -10.82 -3.53 19.25
N VAL A 93 -10.29 -2.57 20.02
CA VAL A 93 -9.08 -2.76 20.81
C VAL A 93 -9.24 -3.88 21.85
N GLU A 94 -10.43 -4.07 22.38
CA GLU A 94 -10.73 -5.11 23.38
C GLU A 94 -10.52 -6.54 22.82
N LYS A 95 -10.74 -6.74 21.52
CA LYS A 95 -10.61 -8.05 20.85
C LYS A 95 -9.17 -8.57 20.76
N TYR A 96 -8.18 -7.67 20.92
CA TYR A 96 -6.78 -8.03 20.78
C TYR A 96 -6.13 -8.13 22.14
N GLU A 97 -5.61 -9.30 22.50
CA GLU A 97 -4.89 -9.52 23.75
C GLU A 97 -3.40 -9.21 23.60
N VAL A 98 -2.78 -8.73 24.67
CA VAL A 98 -1.32 -8.49 24.72
C VAL A 98 -0.60 -9.84 24.62
N GLY A 99 0.47 -9.90 23.82
CA GLY A 99 1.20 -11.14 23.53
C GLY A 99 0.63 -11.94 22.35
N LYS A 100 -0.58 -11.63 21.85
CA LYS A 100 -1.15 -12.33 20.71
C LYS A 100 -0.35 -12.07 19.44
N VAL A 101 -0.07 -13.14 18.70
CA VAL A 101 0.56 -13.09 17.37
C VAL A 101 -0.53 -12.95 16.32
N LEU A 102 -0.40 -11.99 15.44
CA LEU A 102 -1.32 -11.72 14.33
C LEU A 102 -0.65 -12.06 13.00
N ARG A 103 -1.30 -12.87 12.19
CA ARG A 103 -0.86 -13.22 10.83
C ARG A 103 -1.64 -12.48 9.75
N ALA A 104 -1.07 -12.44 8.56
CA ALA A 104 -1.68 -11.74 7.41
C ALA A 104 -3.08 -12.28 7.08
N ALA A 105 -3.26 -13.59 7.06
CA ALA A 105 -4.52 -14.26 6.74
C ALA A 105 -5.67 -13.97 7.71
N GLU A 106 -5.36 -13.66 8.98
CA GLU A 106 -6.38 -13.32 9.98
C GLU A 106 -6.98 -11.94 9.75
N VAL A 107 -6.19 -11.01 9.20
CA VAL A 107 -6.55 -9.60 9.08
C VAL A 107 -7.00 -9.22 7.66
N PHE A 108 -6.34 -9.78 6.64
CA PHE A 108 -6.57 -9.41 5.24
C PHE A 108 -7.12 -10.57 4.42
N LYS A 109 -8.05 -10.24 3.53
CA LYS A 109 -8.62 -11.18 2.56
C LYS A 109 -8.44 -10.65 1.15
N ALA A 110 -8.40 -11.54 0.17
CA ALA A 110 -8.41 -11.14 -1.24
C ALA A 110 -9.65 -10.28 -1.55
N GLY A 111 -9.44 -9.19 -2.30
CA GLY A 111 -10.48 -8.20 -2.61
C GLY A 111 -10.64 -7.09 -1.56
N ASP A 112 -9.97 -7.15 -0.41
CA ASP A 112 -10.00 -6.06 0.56
C ASP A 112 -9.28 -4.82 0.03
N VAL A 113 -9.78 -3.64 0.41
CA VAL A 113 -9.15 -2.36 0.08
C VAL A 113 -8.33 -1.88 1.27
N VAL A 114 -7.08 -1.55 1.00
CA VAL A 114 -6.09 -1.21 2.03
C VAL A 114 -5.35 0.09 1.73
N ASP A 115 -4.91 0.75 2.78
CA ASP A 115 -4.00 1.90 2.74
C ASP A 115 -2.62 1.44 3.18
N VAL A 116 -1.60 1.71 2.36
CA VAL A 116 -0.23 1.32 2.65
C VAL A 116 0.61 2.55 2.93
N THR A 117 1.13 2.64 4.14
CA THR A 117 1.98 3.74 4.60
C THR A 117 3.43 3.28 4.69
N GLY A 118 4.34 4.03 4.07
CA GLY A 118 5.77 3.76 4.13
C GLY A 118 6.59 5.04 4.04
N THR A 119 7.91 4.91 4.19
CA THR A 119 8.85 6.02 3.99
C THR A 119 9.36 6.00 2.56
N THR A 120 9.20 7.12 1.84
CA THR A 120 9.62 7.23 0.44
C THR A 120 11.14 7.16 0.29
N LYS A 121 11.62 6.79 -0.90
CA LYS A 121 13.05 6.82 -1.21
C LYS A 121 13.58 8.25 -1.09
N GLY A 122 14.68 8.44 -0.36
CA GLY A 122 15.38 9.71 -0.29
C GLY A 122 15.99 10.10 -1.62
N LYS A 123 15.96 11.38 -1.96
CA LYS A 123 16.53 11.96 -3.20
C LYS A 123 17.57 13.03 -2.91
N GLY A 124 17.93 13.22 -1.63
CA GLY A 124 18.84 14.26 -1.19
C GLY A 124 18.26 15.67 -1.36
N TYR A 125 19.14 16.65 -1.38
CA TYR A 125 18.80 18.04 -1.65
C TYR A 125 18.44 18.22 -3.13
N GLN A 126 17.28 18.79 -3.40
CA GLN A 126 16.78 18.99 -4.75
C GLN A 126 16.35 20.44 -4.98
N GLY A 127 16.63 20.93 -6.19
CA GLY A 127 16.17 22.22 -6.66
C GLY A 127 14.64 22.27 -6.84
N VAL A 128 14.13 23.48 -6.99
CA VAL A 128 12.69 23.79 -7.04
C VAL A 128 11.97 23.12 -8.23
N MET A 129 12.64 22.97 -9.36
CA MET A 129 12.05 22.31 -10.52
C MET A 129 11.73 20.83 -10.25
N LYS A 130 12.69 20.09 -9.67
CA LYS A 130 12.49 18.66 -9.36
C LYS A 130 11.61 18.45 -8.14
N ARG A 131 11.78 19.30 -7.09
CA ARG A 131 11.05 19.16 -5.83
C ARG A 131 9.59 19.58 -5.94
N HIS A 132 9.32 20.67 -6.68
CA HIS A 132 8.00 21.29 -6.75
C HIS A 132 7.39 21.35 -8.14
N ARG A 133 8.10 20.81 -9.15
CA ARG A 133 7.68 20.83 -10.56
C ARG A 133 7.46 22.25 -11.10
N MET A 134 8.29 23.19 -10.66
CA MET A 134 8.29 24.55 -11.25
C MET A 134 8.82 24.51 -12.68
N ALA A 135 8.30 25.37 -13.55
CA ALA A 135 8.65 25.43 -14.96
C ALA A 135 10.12 25.85 -15.18
N GLY A 136 10.64 26.74 -14.32
CA GLY A 136 11.91 27.41 -14.56
C GLY A 136 11.75 28.56 -15.55
N ASP A 137 12.86 29.00 -16.11
CA ASP A 137 12.91 30.06 -17.11
C ASP A 137 13.31 29.51 -18.48
N THR A 138 13.25 30.31 -19.54
CA THR A 138 13.67 29.95 -20.89
C THR A 138 15.15 29.57 -20.91
N MET A 139 15.53 28.57 -21.71
CA MET A 139 16.93 28.16 -21.86
C MET A 139 17.76 29.03 -22.83
N THR A 140 17.09 30.00 -23.49
CA THR A 140 17.64 30.87 -24.52
C THR A 140 17.47 32.34 -24.16
N HIS A 141 17.85 33.26 -25.05
CA HIS A 141 17.69 34.72 -24.86
C HIS A 141 18.41 35.27 -23.62
N GLY A 142 19.65 34.75 -23.37
CA GLY A 142 20.55 35.32 -22.34
C GLY A 142 20.21 34.95 -20.90
N THR A 143 19.39 33.91 -20.65
CA THR A 143 19.01 33.47 -19.30
C THR A 143 20.20 32.90 -18.51
N HIS A 144 21.21 32.33 -19.18
CA HIS A 144 22.41 31.69 -18.58
C HIS A 144 22.04 30.67 -17.48
N GLU A 145 22.73 30.70 -16.32
CA GLU A 145 22.54 29.74 -15.22
C GLU A 145 21.20 29.89 -14.45
N PHE A 146 20.47 30.98 -14.65
CA PHE A 146 19.23 31.25 -13.90
C PHE A 146 18.03 30.41 -14.35
N PHE A 147 18.10 29.71 -15.47
CA PHE A 147 16.96 28.95 -16.03
C PHE A 147 16.39 27.87 -15.10
N ARG A 148 17.16 27.42 -14.10
CA ARG A 148 16.70 26.42 -13.10
C ARG A 148 16.42 27.00 -11.72
N HIS A 149 16.43 28.30 -11.57
CA HIS A 149 16.21 28.98 -10.28
C HIS A 149 14.73 29.06 -9.91
N GLY A 150 14.48 29.41 -8.65
CA GLY A 150 13.11 29.47 -8.09
C GLY A 150 12.36 30.76 -8.39
N GLY A 151 13.02 31.74 -9.01
CA GLY A 151 12.48 33.06 -9.27
C GLY A 151 12.29 33.89 -7.99
N SER A 152 11.43 34.89 -8.04
CA SER A 152 11.15 35.79 -6.93
C SER A 152 10.58 35.06 -5.71
N ILE A 153 11.01 35.43 -4.53
CA ILE A 153 10.51 34.90 -3.25
C ILE A 153 9.47 35.79 -2.56
N GLY A 154 9.26 37.00 -3.05
CA GLY A 154 8.26 37.93 -2.51
C GLY A 154 8.57 39.39 -2.81
N CYS A 155 7.76 40.30 -2.25
CA CYS A 155 7.95 41.74 -2.32
C CYS A 155 8.71 42.28 -1.11
N ARG A 156 9.40 43.41 -1.29
CA ARG A 156 10.21 44.04 -0.26
C ARG A 156 9.36 44.70 0.85
N LEU A 157 8.40 45.53 0.48
CA LEU A 157 7.66 46.38 1.43
C LEU A 157 6.47 45.65 2.05
N THR A 158 5.59 45.11 1.23
CA THR A 158 4.37 44.42 1.69
C THR A 158 4.36 42.98 1.12
N PRO A 159 4.46 41.96 1.97
CA PRO A 159 4.33 41.89 3.43
C PRO A 159 5.64 42.06 4.21
N GLY A 160 6.77 42.47 3.63
CA GLY A 160 8.08 42.61 4.28
C GLY A 160 8.71 41.29 4.77
N ARG A 161 8.15 40.16 4.39
CA ARG A 161 8.60 38.81 4.77
C ARG A 161 8.30 37.81 3.66
N VAL A 162 8.99 36.69 3.70
CA VAL A 162 8.65 35.54 2.85
C VAL A 162 7.47 34.78 3.48
N HIS A 163 6.43 34.49 2.69
CA HIS A 163 5.27 33.75 3.18
C HIS A 163 5.64 32.35 3.64
N LYS A 164 5.01 31.91 4.74
CA LYS A 164 5.15 30.52 5.22
C LYS A 164 4.68 29.55 4.12
N GLY A 165 5.43 28.46 3.94
CA GLY A 165 5.08 27.46 2.90
C GLY A 165 5.53 27.83 1.48
N LYS A 166 6.28 28.93 1.28
CA LYS A 166 6.89 29.25 -0.02
C LYS A 166 7.73 28.07 -0.49
N ARG A 167 7.50 27.64 -1.73
CA ARG A 167 8.18 26.49 -2.32
C ARG A 167 9.62 26.86 -2.68
N MET A 168 10.57 26.23 -1.98
CA MET A 168 12.01 26.44 -2.16
C MET A 168 12.73 25.10 -2.31
N SER A 169 13.99 25.15 -2.73
CA SER A 169 14.88 23.99 -2.74
C SER A 169 15.02 23.38 -1.34
N GLY A 170 15.36 22.12 -1.25
CA GLY A 170 15.56 21.43 0.03
C GLY A 170 15.51 19.92 -0.12
N LEU A 171 15.52 19.22 1.01
CA LEU A 171 15.45 17.77 1.07
C LEU A 171 14.17 17.24 0.41
N MET A 172 14.32 16.26 -0.49
CA MET A 172 13.22 15.58 -1.16
C MET A 172 13.26 14.07 -0.86
N GLY A 173 12.09 13.50 -0.61
CA GLY A 173 11.99 12.10 -0.22
C GLY A 173 12.34 11.86 1.25
N ASN A 174 12.46 10.57 1.65
CA ASN A 174 12.64 10.14 3.04
C ASN A 174 11.53 10.69 3.98
N VAL A 175 10.32 10.81 3.45
CA VAL A 175 9.14 11.28 4.17
C VAL A 175 8.08 10.19 4.21
N LYS A 176 7.27 10.18 5.27
CA LYS A 176 6.12 9.31 5.38
C LYS A 176 5.11 9.64 4.29
N SER A 177 4.72 8.63 3.51
CA SER A 177 3.71 8.73 2.46
C SER A 177 2.75 7.54 2.55
N THR A 178 1.50 7.78 2.20
CA THR A 178 0.47 6.74 2.18
C THR A 178 -0.08 6.61 0.77
N ALA A 179 -0.06 5.40 0.23
CA ALA A 179 -0.83 5.04 -0.95
C ALA A 179 -2.17 4.49 -0.47
N SER A 180 -3.25 5.17 -0.81
CA SER A 180 -4.61 4.83 -0.38
C SER A 180 -5.34 4.00 -1.43
N ASP A 181 -6.36 3.30 -0.96
CA ASP A 181 -7.34 2.57 -1.78
C ASP A 181 -6.71 1.51 -2.70
N LEU A 182 -5.67 0.83 -2.22
CA LEU A 182 -5.05 -0.28 -2.93
C LEU A 182 -5.81 -1.59 -2.66
N VAL A 183 -5.87 -2.47 -3.66
CA VAL A 183 -6.59 -3.74 -3.57
C VAL A 183 -5.64 -4.87 -3.22
N VAL A 184 -6.02 -5.71 -2.27
CA VAL A 184 -5.35 -6.98 -1.98
C VAL A 184 -5.75 -7.99 -3.06
N VAL A 185 -4.80 -8.42 -3.89
CA VAL A 185 -5.04 -9.39 -4.97
C VAL A 185 -5.08 -10.81 -4.42
N LYS A 186 -4.08 -11.17 -3.61
CA LYS A 186 -3.95 -12.51 -3.02
C LYS A 186 -3.19 -12.43 -1.69
N VAL A 187 -3.55 -13.29 -0.77
CA VAL A 187 -2.80 -13.56 0.46
C VAL A 187 -2.21 -14.96 0.34
N LEU A 188 -0.93 -15.11 0.59
CA LEU A 188 -0.18 -16.36 0.58
C LEU A 188 0.14 -16.72 2.03
N ASP A 189 -0.66 -17.58 2.61
CA ASP A 189 -0.63 -17.91 4.05
C ASP A 189 0.66 -18.64 4.44
N ASP A 190 1.17 -19.53 3.55
CA ASP A 190 2.39 -20.32 3.78
C ASP A 190 3.64 -19.46 4.01
N ARG A 191 3.66 -18.24 3.46
CA ARG A 191 4.83 -17.35 3.48
C ARG A 191 4.55 -16.00 4.14
N ASP A 192 3.36 -15.81 4.70
CA ASP A 192 2.89 -14.52 5.25
C ASP A 192 3.10 -13.35 4.26
N VAL A 193 2.78 -13.57 2.96
CA VAL A 193 2.93 -12.57 1.91
C VAL A 193 1.58 -12.09 1.42
N VAL A 194 1.43 -10.77 1.35
CA VAL A 194 0.26 -10.09 0.78
C VAL A 194 0.65 -9.45 -0.56
N LEU A 195 -0.09 -9.77 -1.61
CA LEU A 195 0.06 -9.17 -2.92
C LEU A 195 -0.93 -8.01 -3.06
N VAL A 196 -0.41 -6.80 -3.16
CA VAL A 196 -1.20 -5.56 -3.27
C VAL A 196 -1.09 -5.02 -4.68
N LYS A 197 -2.21 -4.69 -5.32
CA LYS A 197 -2.26 -4.12 -6.68
C LYS A 197 -1.61 -2.74 -6.70
N GLY A 198 -0.64 -2.55 -7.60
CA GLY A 198 0.01 -1.26 -7.82
C GLY A 198 1.29 -1.05 -7.02
N ALA A 199 1.74 0.19 -6.99
CA ALA A 199 2.99 0.60 -6.33
C ALA A 199 2.74 1.04 -4.89
N ILE A 200 3.67 0.70 -3.99
CA ILE A 200 3.67 1.15 -2.60
C ILE A 200 4.92 2.00 -2.31
N PRO A 201 4.83 2.96 -1.36
CA PRO A 201 5.96 3.84 -1.05
C PRO A 201 7.15 3.07 -0.45
N GLY A 202 8.34 3.54 -0.73
CA GLY A 202 9.58 3.06 -0.12
C GLY A 202 10.45 2.18 -1.02
N PRO A 203 11.68 1.90 -0.58
CA PRO A 203 12.61 0.97 -1.23
C PRO A 203 12.20 -0.49 -1.01
N ALA A 204 12.83 -1.41 -1.73
CA ALA A 204 12.82 -2.82 -1.35
C ALA A 204 13.39 -2.98 0.06
N ASN A 205 12.91 -3.96 0.80
CA ASN A 205 13.20 -4.19 2.21
C ASN A 205 12.80 -3.05 3.18
N GLY A 206 12.07 -2.02 2.69
CA GLY A 206 11.52 -0.98 3.54
C GLY A 206 10.33 -1.47 4.35
N VAL A 207 10.23 -0.99 5.61
CA VAL A 207 9.08 -1.31 6.47
C VAL A 207 7.87 -0.50 6.05
N VAL A 208 6.73 -1.15 5.96
CA VAL A 208 5.43 -0.55 5.61
C VAL A 208 4.38 -0.95 6.62
N LEU A 209 3.40 -0.09 6.81
CA LEU A 209 2.19 -0.36 7.58
C LEU A 209 1.03 -0.50 6.59
N ILE A 210 0.40 -1.67 6.57
CA ILE A 210 -0.81 -1.94 5.80
C ILE A 210 -1.99 -1.90 6.76
N LYS A 211 -3.00 -1.11 6.47
CA LYS A 211 -4.24 -1.04 7.24
C LYS A 211 -5.45 -1.03 6.30
N GLY A 212 -6.60 -1.49 6.77
CA GLY A 212 -7.82 -1.38 5.97
C GLY A 212 -8.11 0.08 5.60
N SER A 213 -8.61 0.32 4.39
CA SER A 213 -8.93 1.68 3.94
C SER A 213 -9.94 2.34 4.89
N VAL A 214 -9.70 3.62 5.18
CA VAL A 214 -10.58 4.46 5.99
C VAL A 214 -11.82 4.87 5.21
N LYS A 215 -11.72 4.92 3.88
CA LYS A 215 -12.85 5.20 3.01
C LYS A 215 -13.74 3.99 2.86
N ASP A 216 -15.04 4.21 2.75
CA ASP A 216 -16.02 3.17 2.44
C ASP A 216 -15.99 2.86 0.93
N VAL A 217 -14.89 2.27 0.49
CA VAL A 217 -14.76 1.78 -0.89
C VAL A 217 -15.40 0.40 -0.97
N LYS A 218 -16.25 0.18 -1.97
CA LYS A 218 -16.79 -1.14 -2.24
C LYS A 218 -15.65 -2.13 -2.46
N LYS A 219 -15.74 -3.31 -1.86
CA LYS A 219 -14.75 -4.38 -2.06
C LYS A 219 -14.56 -4.60 -3.56
N TYR A 220 -13.31 -4.67 -3.98
CA TYR A 220 -13.01 -4.99 -5.36
C TYR A 220 -13.39 -6.45 -5.62
N ILE A 221 -14.43 -6.63 -6.43
CA ILE A 221 -14.78 -7.96 -6.90
C ILE A 221 -13.75 -8.30 -7.97
N VAL A 222 -12.88 -9.29 -7.68
CA VAL A 222 -11.98 -9.85 -8.68
C VAL A 222 -12.86 -10.35 -9.81
N PRO A 223 -12.71 -9.88 -11.05
CA PRO A 223 -13.51 -10.37 -12.16
C PRO A 223 -13.34 -11.89 -12.25
N ARG A 224 -14.44 -12.63 -12.17
CA ARG A 224 -14.42 -14.07 -12.47
C ARG A 224 -14.00 -14.21 -13.91
N ALA A 225 -13.26 -15.27 -14.21
CA ALA A 225 -12.89 -15.61 -15.59
C ALA A 225 -14.08 -15.38 -16.53
N ILE A 226 -13.85 -14.58 -17.54
CA ILE A 226 -14.84 -14.41 -18.60
C ILE A 226 -15.00 -15.81 -19.17
N LYS A 227 -16.20 -16.41 -19.01
CA LYS A 227 -16.56 -17.63 -19.74
C LYS A 227 -16.13 -17.37 -21.19
N GLU A 228 -15.35 -18.30 -21.74
CA GLU A 228 -14.88 -18.20 -23.12
C GLU A 228 -16.03 -17.64 -23.96
N VAL A 229 -15.87 -16.41 -24.43
CA VAL A 229 -16.74 -15.89 -25.46
C VAL A 229 -16.42 -16.79 -26.65
N GLU A 230 -17.30 -17.73 -26.95
CA GLU A 230 -17.21 -18.51 -28.18
C GLU A 230 -16.87 -17.50 -29.28
N SER A 231 -15.68 -17.65 -29.84
CA SER A 231 -15.20 -16.71 -30.86
C SER A 231 -16.25 -16.72 -31.95
N LYS A 232 -17.05 -15.67 -32.03
CA LYS A 232 -17.93 -15.40 -33.17
C LYS A 232 -17.06 -15.03 -34.37
N ASN A 233 -16.15 -15.94 -34.71
CA ASN A 233 -15.39 -15.83 -35.93
C ASN A 233 -16.28 -16.45 -37.02
N PRO A 234 -16.89 -15.66 -37.90
CA PRO A 234 -17.87 -16.17 -38.86
C PRO A 234 -17.29 -17.26 -39.78
N MET A 235 -15.96 -17.30 -39.95
CA MET A 235 -15.28 -18.37 -40.71
C MET A 235 -15.17 -19.70 -39.97
N LYS A 236 -15.26 -19.75 -38.63
CA LYS A 236 -15.29 -21.02 -37.86
C LYS A 236 -16.71 -21.54 -37.69
N ALA A 237 -17.72 -20.70 -37.75
CA ALA A 237 -19.13 -21.11 -37.68
C ALA A 237 -19.58 -21.88 -38.97
N SER A 238 -19.05 -21.50 -40.13
CA SER A 238 -19.39 -22.16 -41.41
C SER A 238 -18.80 -23.56 -41.56
N LYS A 239 -17.73 -23.91 -40.84
CA LYS A 239 -17.14 -25.28 -40.89
C LYS A 239 -17.83 -26.32 -40.00
N LYS A 240 -18.67 -25.90 -39.04
CA LYS A 240 -19.43 -26.85 -38.19
C LYS A 240 -20.84 -27.19 -38.72
N GLY A 241 -21.31 -26.55 -39.82
CA GLY A 241 -22.62 -26.76 -40.44
C GLY A 241 -22.65 -27.72 -41.63
N GLY A 242 -21.56 -28.41 -41.95
CA GLY A 242 -21.41 -29.15 -43.20
C GLY A 242 -21.41 -30.66 -43.11
N THR A 243 -22.11 -31.27 -42.15
CA THR A 243 -22.39 -32.75 -42.20
C THR A 243 -23.74 -33.02 -41.52
N GLY A 244 -24.82 -32.90 -42.24
CA GLY A 244 -26.16 -33.20 -41.74
C GLY A 244 -27.12 -33.41 -42.91
N ALA A 245 -27.12 -34.63 -43.47
CA ALA A 245 -28.18 -35.37 -44.16
C ALA A 245 -29.29 -34.57 -44.86
N ALA A 246 -29.32 -34.68 -46.15
CA ALA A 246 -30.51 -34.40 -46.98
C ALA A 246 -31.67 -35.29 -46.52
N ALA A 247 -32.68 -34.69 -45.92
CA ALA A 247 -33.98 -35.33 -45.69
C ALA A 247 -34.87 -35.11 -46.89
N ALA A 248 -35.29 -36.21 -47.53
CA ALA A 248 -36.18 -36.25 -48.68
C ALA A 248 -37.56 -35.64 -48.38
N LYS A 249 -38.09 -34.88 -49.33
CA LYS A 249 -39.48 -34.39 -49.31
C LYS A 249 -40.44 -35.53 -49.59
N PRO A 250 -41.54 -35.67 -48.84
CA PRO A 250 -42.63 -36.56 -49.25
C PRO A 250 -43.50 -35.92 -50.35
N ALA A 251 -43.82 -36.77 -51.35
CA ALA A 251 -44.69 -36.38 -52.45
C ALA A 251 -46.15 -36.24 -51.98
N LYS A 252 -46.82 -35.21 -52.49
CA LYS A 252 -48.27 -35.00 -52.38
C LYS A 252 -49.01 -36.00 -53.25
N LYS A 253 -49.97 -36.70 -52.70
CA LYS A 253 -51.25 -37.08 -53.34
C LYS A 253 -52.40 -36.42 -52.65
#